data_7a53d9840eee7490bda98efc076895d8
#
_entry.id   7a53d9840eee7490bda98efc076895d8
#
_cell.length_a   1.000
_cell.length_b   1.000
_cell.length_c   1.000
_cell.angle_alpha   90.00
_cell.angle_beta   90.00
_cell.angle_gamma   90.00
#
_symmetry.space_group_name_H-M   'P 1'
#
loop_
_entity.id
_entity.type
_entity.pdbx_description
1 polymer ?
#
loop_
_entity_poly.entity_id
_entity_poly.type
_entity_poly.pdbx_seq_one_letter_code
_entity_poly.pdbx_strand_id
1 'polypeptide(L)'
;MTNLRFAFLVLLLLAGCSKFRGEPASLDDINKVVETLRGAGCTAVREIDVDSDGFEVEGATCSDGKSYDIKLDKKFAVVSKRTDWL
;
A
#
# COMPACT_ATOMS: atom_id res chain seq x y z
N MET A 1 16.39 -29.14 -23.22
CA MET A 1 14.95 -29.35 -23.29
C MET A 1 14.31 -29.34 -21.91
N THR A 2 14.86 -30.07 -20.98
CA THR A 2 14.33 -30.10 -19.61
C THR A 2 14.39 -28.74 -18.93
N ASN A 3 15.34 -27.92 -19.29
CA ASN A 3 15.51 -26.60 -18.66
C ASN A 3 14.34 -25.65 -18.91
N LEU A 4 13.69 -25.77 -20.07
CA LEU A 4 12.54 -24.93 -20.39
C LEU A 4 11.37 -25.19 -19.46
N ARG A 5 11.18 -26.43 -19.08
CA ARG A 5 10.08 -26.80 -18.20
C ARG A 5 10.25 -26.20 -16.80
N PHE A 6 11.47 -26.19 -16.32
CA PHE A 6 11.75 -25.59 -15.02
C PHE A 6 11.50 -24.10 -15.02
N ALA A 7 11.82 -23.44 -16.12
CA ALA A 7 11.56 -22.01 -16.23
C ALA A 7 10.07 -21.69 -16.14
N PHE A 8 9.24 -22.49 -16.77
CA PHE A 8 7.80 -22.31 -16.70
C PHE A 8 7.27 -22.47 -15.30
N LEU A 9 7.75 -23.47 -14.58
CA LEU A 9 7.31 -23.70 -13.23
C LEU A 9 7.64 -22.53 -12.33
N VAL A 10 8.82 -21.98 -12.47
CA VAL A 10 9.24 -20.82 -11.69
C VAL A 10 8.32 -19.63 -11.95
N LEU A 11 8.01 -19.38 -13.23
CA LEU A 11 7.14 -18.29 -13.60
C LEU A 11 5.74 -18.43 -13.01
N LEU A 12 5.20 -19.63 -13.04
CA LEU A 12 3.89 -19.90 -12.47
C LEU A 12 3.85 -19.62 -10.95
N LEU A 13 4.90 -20.01 -10.26
CA LEU A 13 4.98 -19.77 -8.83
C LEU A 13 5.00 -18.27 -8.51
N LEU A 14 5.78 -17.51 -9.28
CA LEU A 14 5.82 -16.06 -9.08
C LEU A 14 4.47 -15.41 -9.33
N ALA A 15 3.80 -15.82 -10.40
CA ALA A 15 2.47 -15.30 -10.69
C ALA A 15 1.47 -15.62 -9.60
N GLY A 16 1.56 -16.81 -9.02
CA GLY A 16 0.70 -17.21 -7.92
C GLY A 16 0.90 -16.35 -6.69
N CYS A 17 2.13 -16.04 -6.36
CA CYS A 17 2.45 -15.24 -5.19
C CYS A 17 1.88 -13.82 -5.27
N SER A 18 1.86 -13.23 -6.45
CA SER A 18 1.42 -11.84 -6.59
C SER A 18 -0.06 -11.63 -6.36
N LYS A 19 -0.86 -12.68 -6.31
CA LYS A 19 -2.31 -12.57 -6.17
C LYS A 19 -2.80 -12.41 -4.74
N PHE A 20 -1.96 -12.64 -3.76
CA PHE A 20 -2.38 -12.65 -2.37
C PHE A 20 -2.45 -11.28 -1.74
N ARG A 21 -1.96 -10.27 -2.40
CA ARG A 21 -1.96 -8.93 -1.85
C ARG A 21 -2.65 -7.98 -2.80
N GLY A 22 -3.10 -6.87 -2.25
CA GLY A 22 -3.56 -5.77 -3.07
C GLY A 22 -2.42 -5.29 -3.97
N GLU A 23 -2.75 -4.61 -5.03
CA GLU A 23 -1.74 -4.10 -5.93
C GLU A 23 -0.98 -2.95 -5.29
N PRO A 24 0.32 -2.84 -5.56
CA PRO A 24 1.05 -1.66 -5.11
C PRO A 24 0.52 -0.42 -5.83
N ALA A 25 0.52 0.70 -5.14
CA ALA A 25 0.07 1.95 -5.72
C ALA A 25 1.05 2.43 -6.79
N SER A 26 0.53 3.11 -7.82
CA SER A 26 1.38 3.73 -8.83
C SER A 26 2.11 4.93 -8.23
N LEU A 27 3.19 5.38 -8.89
CA LEU A 27 3.92 6.56 -8.42
C LEU A 27 3.03 7.80 -8.30
N ASP A 28 2.14 7.98 -9.27
CA ASP A 28 1.19 9.09 -9.25
C ASP A 28 0.31 9.04 -8.03
N ASP A 29 -0.25 7.86 -7.76
CA ASP A 29 -1.12 7.65 -6.62
C ASP A 29 -0.35 7.82 -5.31
N ILE A 30 0.86 7.31 -5.24
CA ILE A 30 1.71 7.45 -4.06
C ILE A 30 1.94 8.94 -3.75
N ASN A 31 2.25 9.72 -4.78
CA ASN A 31 2.46 11.15 -4.58
C ASN A 31 1.23 11.85 -4.03
N LYS A 32 0.07 11.51 -4.54
CA LYS A 32 -1.19 12.11 -4.08
C LYS A 32 -1.53 11.67 -2.66
N VAL A 33 -1.31 10.42 -2.35
CA VAL A 33 -1.51 9.91 -0.99
C VAL A 33 -0.58 10.63 -0.01
N VAL A 34 0.69 10.74 -0.36
CA VAL A 34 1.68 11.40 0.49
C VAL A 34 1.30 12.85 0.73
N GLU A 35 0.83 13.56 -0.30
CA GLU A 35 0.39 14.94 -0.15
C GLU A 35 -0.79 15.06 0.81
N THR A 36 -1.77 14.18 0.66
CA THR A 36 -2.93 14.16 1.56
C THR A 36 -2.48 13.92 3.00
N LEU A 37 -1.60 12.95 3.21
CA LEU A 37 -1.11 12.62 4.54
C LEU A 37 -0.30 13.76 5.14
N ARG A 38 0.50 14.43 4.34
CA ARG A 38 1.27 15.59 4.82
C ARG A 38 0.33 16.69 5.31
N GLY A 39 -0.75 16.94 4.58
CA GLY A 39 -1.76 17.90 5.01
C GLY A 39 -2.44 17.49 6.30
N ALA A 40 -2.49 16.20 6.60
CA ALA A 40 -3.05 15.67 7.83
C ALA A 40 -2.01 15.55 8.96
N GLY A 41 -0.78 16.00 8.73
CA GLY A 41 0.27 15.96 9.73
C GLY A 41 1.04 14.65 9.82
N CYS A 42 1.00 13.82 8.76
CA CYS A 42 1.67 12.52 8.75
C CYS A 42 2.73 12.53 7.64
N THR A 43 3.98 12.21 7.98
CA THR A 43 5.10 12.43 7.07
C THR A 43 5.87 11.18 6.67
N ALA A 44 5.73 10.09 7.38
CA ALA A 44 6.44 8.86 7.06
C ALA A 44 5.43 7.74 6.93
N VAL A 45 5.59 6.90 5.93
CA VAL A 45 4.64 5.84 5.63
C VAL A 45 5.41 4.55 5.40
N ARG A 46 4.95 3.45 5.99
CA ARG A 46 5.58 2.15 5.80
C ARG A 46 5.10 1.48 4.53
N GLU A 47 3.81 1.55 4.23
CA GLU A 47 3.26 0.84 3.08
C GLU A 47 2.00 1.53 2.59
N ILE A 48 1.81 1.55 1.26
CA ILE A 48 0.62 2.07 0.62
C ILE A 48 0.12 1.03 -0.37
N ASP A 49 -1.10 0.56 -0.18
CA ASP A 49 -1.73 -0.42 -1.07
C ASP A 49 -2.99 0.14 -1.69
N VAL A 50 -3.28 -0.31 -2.90
CA VAL A 50 -4.55 -0.03 -3.57
C VAL A 50 -5.54 -1.11 -3.19
N ASP A 51 -6.75 -0.74 -2.81
CA ASP A 51 -7.82 -1.70 -2.64
C ASP A 51 -9.03 -1.28 -3.48
N SER A 52 -10.11 -2.05 -3.39
CA SER A 52 -11.28 -1.82 -4.25
C SER A 52 -11.96 -0.47 -3.97
N ASP A 53 -11.82 0.07 -2.77
CA ASP A 53 -12.50 1.30 -2.36
C ASP A 53 -11.58 2.52 -2.35
N GLY A 54 -10.29 2.33 -2.58
CA GLY A 54 -9.35 3.43 -2.53
C GLY A 54 -7.95 2.96 -2.14
N PHE A 55 -7.41 3.51 -1.07
CA PHE A 55 -6.03 3.24 -0.67
C PHE A 55 -5.96 2.91 0.80
N GLU A 56 -5.07 1.99 1.14
CA GLU A 56 -4.78 1.63 2.51
C GLU A 56 -3.35 2.01 2.82
N VAL A 57 -3.18 2.84 3.84
CA VAL A 57 -1.86 3.30 4.27
C VAL A 57 -1.56 2.64 5.61
N GLU A 58 -0.43 1.96 5.69
CA GLU A 58 -0.01 1.30 6.92
C GLU A 58 1.21 1.98 7.49
N GLY A 59 1.18 2.21 8.80
CA GLY A 59 2.30 2.73 9.52
C GLY A 59 2.65 4.16 9.18
N ALA A 60 1.65 5.04 9.09
CA ALA A 60 1.90 6.47 8.87
C ALA A 60 2.28 7.12 10.20
N THR A 61 3.47 7.72 10.26
CA THR A 61 3.90 8.44 11.47
C THR A 61 3.43 9.88 11.38
N CYS A 62 2.69 10.30 12.38
CA CYS A 62 2.07 11.61 12.40
C CYS A 62 2.76 12.54 13.43
N SER A 63 2.36 13.80 13.43
CA SER A 63 3.01 14.83 14.25
C SER A 63 2.91 14.60 15.76
N ASP A 64 1.94 13.77 16.18
CA ASP A 64 1.83 13.39 17.58
C ASP A 64 2.80 12.29 18.00
N GLY A 65 3.64 11.84 17.09
CA GLY A 65 4.62 10.80 17.33
C GLY A 65 4.06 9.38 17.27
N LYS A 66 2.79 9.24 16.94
CA LYS A 66 2.16 7.93 16.88
C LYS A 66 2.09 7.43 15.45
N SER A 67 1.95 6.11 15.31
CA SER A 67 1.80 5.46 14.03
C SER A 67 0.34 5.10 13.80
N TYR A 68 -0.15 5.30 12.59
CA TYR A 68 -1.54 5.08 12.26
C TYR A 68 -1.72 4.28 10.99
N ASP A 69 -2.82 3.54 10.93
CA ASP A 69 -3.31 2.96 9.70
C ASP A 69 -4.42 3.88 9.20
N ILE A 70 -4.28 4.34 7.96
CA ILE A 70 -5.17 5.35 7.41
C ILE A 70 -5.77 4.82 6.11
N LYS A 71 -7.08 4.95 5.97
CA LYS A 71 -7.76 4.59 4.75
C LYS A 71 -8.18 5.82 4.00
N LEU A 72 -7.92 5.84 2.70
CA LEU A 72 -8.36 6.90 1.80
C LEU A 72 -9.35 6.35 0.79
N ASP A 73 -10.30 7.15 0.37
CA ASP A 73 -11.17 6.77 -0.74
C ASP A 73 -10.46 7.02 -2.08
N LYS A 74 -11.14 6.75 -3.18
CA LYS A 74 -10.57 6.91 -4.51
C LYS A 74 -10.25 8.35 -4.87
N LYS A 75 -10.80 9.29 -4.13
CA LYS A 75 -10.54 10.73 -4.32
C LYS A 75 -9.46 11.23 -3.37
N PHE A 76 -8.76 10.33 -2.73
CA PHE A 76 -7.68 10.64 -1.79
C PHE A 76 -8.13 11.37 -0.53
N ALA A 77 -9.39 11.20 -0.16
CA ALA A 77 -9.90 11.74 1.09
C ALA A 77 -9.75 10.72 2.20
N VAL A 78 -9.37 11.16 3.39
CA VAL A 78 -9.23 10.28 4.55
C VAL A 78 -10.62 9.87 5.02
N VAL A 79 -10.87 8.56 5.06
CA VAL A 79 -12.16 8.04 5.55
C VAL A 79 -12.01 7.26 6.86
N SER A 80 -10.79 6.90 7.25
CA SER A 80 -10.56 6.17 8.49
C SER A 80 -9.12 6.40 8.95
N LYS A 81 -8.93 6.51 10.25
CA LYS A 81 -7.62 6.67 10.85
C LYS A 81 -7.62 5.94 12.18
N ARG A 82 -6.78 4.93 12.31
CA ARG A 82 -6.68 4.10 13.51
C ARG A 82 -5.24 4.01 13.96
N THR A 83 -5.04 3.94 15.27
CA THR A 83 -3.71 3.73 15.81
C THR A 83 -3.20 2.36 15.37
N ASP A 84 -1.95 2.34 14.91
CA ASP A 84 -1.31 1.11 14.50
C ASP A 84 -0.58 0.53 15.71
N TRP A 85 -1.19 -0.44 16.35
CA TRP A 85 -0.61 -1.12 17.51
C TRP A 85 0.16 -2.35 17.04
N LEU A 86 1.37 -2.43 17.45
CA LEU A 86 2.15 -3.63 17.22
C LEU A 86 2.35 -4.43 18.47
#